data_da9b8e4a26a98597476a64bdefbd2b09
#
_entry.id   da9b8e4a26a98597476a64bdefbd2b09
#
_cell.length_a   1.000
_cell.length_b   1.000
_cell.length_c   1.000
_cell.angle_alpha   90.00
_cell.angle_beta   90.00
_cell.angle_gamma   90.00
#
_symmetry.space_group_name_H-M   'P 1'
#
loop_
_entity.id
_entity.type
_entity.pdbx_description
1 polymer ?
#
loop_
_entity_poly.entity_id
_entity_poly.type
_entity_poly.pdbx_seq_one_letter_code
_entity_poly.pdbx_strand_id
1 'polypeptide(L)'
;MPTVKTTASTMKLAIGVGILATIFCLPVRAQTVSKLTLDQAGAQTVLQSARETAQRRNAPSAIAVVDPAGDLLAFQQMDRVRPASADLAIEKARTAARLQRPTAEIEDNINHGRTAFVTADIMALRGGAPIRVNGEVVGAVGVAGLSKETDTDIANTAAAALSPTGETHSMIDGVGVGAK
;
A
#
# COMPACT_ATOMS: atom_id res chain seq x y z
N MET A 1 -100.68 -27.98 3.42
CA MET A 1 -99.78 -27.23 2.49
C MET A 1 -98.99 -26.22 3.26
N PRO A 2 -97.76 -26.39 3.48
CA PRO A 2 -96.94 -25.39 4.12
C PRO A 2 -96.06 -24.63 3.13
N THR A 3 -96.09 -23.34 3.24
CA THR A 3 -95.32 -22.36 2.46
C THR A 3 -93.86 -22.29 2.91
N VAL A 4 -92.98 -22.47 1.94
CA VAL A 4 -91.54 -22.34 2.14
C VAL A 4 -91.17 -20.84 2.11
N LYS A 5 -90.61 -20.33 3.19
CA LYS A 5 -90.02 -19.00 3.23
C LYS A 5 -88.54 -19.10 2.82
N THR A 6 -88.22 -18.48 1.72
CA THR A 6 -86.82 -18.31 1.28
C THR A 6 -86.17 -17.18 2.03
N THR A 7 -85.18 -17.43 2.83
CA THR A 7 -84.33 -16.44 3.48
C THR A 7 -83.09 -16.19 2.62
N ALA A 8 -83.02 -14.98 2.06
CA ALA A 8 -81.82 -14.51 1.34
C ALA A 8 -80.69 -14.18 2.30
N SER A 9 -79.61 -14.96 2.24
CA SER A 9 -78.39 -14.70 3.01
C SER A 9 -77.53 -13.68 2.23
N THR A 10 -77.38 -12.52 2.79
CA THR A 10 -76.49 -11.45 2.29
C THR A 10 -75.05 -11.77 2.69
N MET A 11 -74.27 -12.23 1.73
CA MET A 11 -72.84 -12.48 1.87
C MET A 11 -72.09 -11.12 1.82
N LYS A 12 -71.61 -10.68 2.99
CA LYS A 12 -70.74 -9.50 3.09
C LYS A 12 -69.34 -9.85 2.60
N LEU A 13 -68.99 -9.33 1.43
CA LEU A 13 -67.65 -9.41 0.85
C LEU A 13 -66.73 -8.49 1.65
N ALA A 14 -65.88 -9.05 2.54
CA ALA A 14 -64.84 -8.33 3.21
C ALA A 14 -63.64 -8.12 2.25
N ILE A 15 -63.48 -6.90 1.74
CA ILE A 15 -62.33 -6.48 0.97
C ILE A 15 -61.19 -6.28 1.96
N GLY A 16 -60.31 -7.30 2.05
CA GLY A 16 -59.05 -7.20 2.77
C GLY A 16 -58.06 -6.33 1.98
N VAL A 17 -57.84 -5.09 2.46
CA VAL A 17 -56.76 -4.23 1.94
C VAL A 17 -55.43 -4.80 2.40
N GLY A 18 -54.78 -5.61 1.56
CA GLY A 18 -53.41 -6.06 1.74
C GLY A 18 -52.47 -4.88 1.48
N ILE A 19 -51.93 -4.30 2.56
CA ILE A 19 -50.82 -3.34 2.47
C ILE A 19 -49.57 -4.13 2.03
N LEU A 20 -49.30 -4.09 0.71
CA LEU A 20 -48.02 -4.60 0.19
C LEU A 20 -46.92 -3.62 0.57
N ALA A 21 -46.27 -3.88 1.69
CA ALA A 21 -45.08 -3.14 2.11
C ALA A 21 -43.94 -3.45 1.13
N THR A 22 -43.80 -2.70 0.07
CA THR A 22 -42.63 -2.70 -0.80
C THR A 22 -41.47 -2.13 0.00
N ILE A 23 -40.61 -3.04 0.52
CA ILE A 23 -39.34 -2.68 1.09
C ILE A 23 -38.50 -2.09 -0.05
N PHE A 24 -38.42 -0.76 -0.08
CA PHE A 24 -37.58 -0.02 -1.01
C PHE A 24 -36.12 -0.24 -0.54
N CYS A 25 -35.49 -1.28 -1.04
CA CYS A 25 -34.07 -1.55 -0.83
C CYS A 25 -33.29 -0.45 -1.57
N LEU A 26 -32.99 0.65 -0.87
CA LEU A 26 -32.14 1.68 -1.41
C LEU A 26 -30.76 1.05 -1.65
N PRO A 27 -30.19 1.20 -2.86
CA PRO A 27 -28.83 0.72 -3.12
C PRO A 27 -27.86 1.49 -2.21
N VAL A 28 -27.33 0.82 -1.22
CA VAL A 28 -26.22 1.34 -0.42
C VAL A 28 -25.01 1.44 -1.36
N ARG A 29 -24.70 2.64 -1.81
CA ARG A 29 -23.46 2.88 -2.54
C ARG A 29 -22.31 2.68 -1.56
N ALA A 30 -21.52 1.62 -1.78
CA ALA A 30 -20.28 1.43 -1.08
C ALA A 30 -19.35 2.63 -1.38
N GLN A 31 -19.01 3.38 -0.33
CA GLN A 31 -18.04 4.47 -0.43
C GLN A 31 -16.63 3.87 -0.31
N THR A 32 -16.07 3.46 -1.44
CA THR A 32 -14.75 2.84 -1.51
C THR A 32 -13.77 3.76 -2.24
N VAL A 33 -12.50 3.71 -1.81
CA VAL A 33 -11.39 4.39 -2.47
C VAL A 33 -10.43 3.32 -2.98
N SER A 34 -10.05 3.40 -4.25
CA SER A 34 -8.97 2.58 -4.80
C SER A 34 -7.63 3.18 -4.36
N LYS A 35 -6.79 2.36 -3.75
CA LYS A 35 -5.40 2.73 -3.40
C LYS A 35 -4.44 1.91 -4.25
N LEU A 36 -3.40 2.57 -4.78
CA LEU A 36 -2.26 1.86 -5.34
C LEU A 36 -1.51 1.14 -4.22
N THR A 37 -1.13 -0.09 -4.48
CA THR A 37 -0.30 -0.90 -3.58
C THR A 37 0.77 -1.61 -4.38
N LEU A 38 1.91 -1.84 -3.74
CA LEU A 38 3.00 -2.62 -4.32
C LEU A 38 2.56 -4.08 -4.45
N ASP A 39 2.73 -4.66 -5.63
CA ASP A 39 2.54 -6.08 -5.85
C ASP A 39 3.80 -6.89 -5.55
N GLN A 40 3.70 -8.21 -5.58
CA GLN A 40 4.81 -9.11 -5.29
C GLN A 40 5.98 -8.93 -6.28
N ALA A 41 5.72 -8.65 -7.55
CA ALA A 41 6.75 -8.46 -8.57
C ALA A 41 7.52 -7.16 -8.32
N GLY A 42 6.81 -6.07 -8.01
CA GLY A 42 7.41 -4.79 -7.62
C GLY A 42 8.23 -4.91 -6.33
N ALA A 43 7.72 -5.65 -5.32
CA ALA A 43 8.46 -5.89 -4.09
C ALA A 43 9.77 -6.64 -4.33
N GLN A 44 9.79 -7.65 -5.21
CA GLN A 44 11.00 -8.36 -5.60
C GLN A 44 11.99 -7.48 -6.36
N THR A 45 11.50 -6.60 -7.24
CA THR A 45 12.33 -5.63 -7.97
C THR A 45 13.05 -4.69 -7.00
N VAL A 46 12.34 -4.14 -6.03
CA VAL A 46 12.92 -3.27 -4.99
C VAL A 46 13.94 -4.03 -4.14
N LEU A 47 13.58 -5.24 -3.68
CA LEU A 47 14.46 -6.09 -2.89
C LEU A 47 15.78 -6.39 -3.63
N GLN A 48 15.68 -6.74 -4.90
CA GLN A 48 16.84 -7.04 -5.73
C GLN A 48 17.73 -5.81 -5.95
N SER A 49 17.15 -4.63 -6.21
CA SER A 49 17.87 -3.37 -6.34
C SER A 49 18.64 -3.02 -5.06
N ALA A 50 17.99 -3.19 -3.89
CA ALA A 50 18.63 -3.00 -2.59
C ALA A 50 19.82 -3.95 -2.38
N ARG A 51 19.62 -5.24 -2.66
CA ARG A 51 20.64 -6.28 -2.54
C ARG A 51 21.86 -5.99 -3.42
N GLU A 52 21.64 -5.67 -4.69
CA GLU A 52 22.72 -5.35 -5.62
C GLU A 52 23.48 -4.10 -5.18
N THR A 53 22.77 -3.08 -4.67
CA THR A 53 23.40 -1.88 -4.14
C THR A 53 24.24 -2.18 -2.90
N ALA A 54 23.74 -3.01 -1.99
CA ALA A 54 24.47 -3.48 -0.82
C ALA A 54 25.73 -4.26 -1.20
N GLN A 55 25.63 -5.13 -2.21
CA GLN A 55 26.77 -5.88 -2.73
C GLN A 55 27.84 -4.97 -3.35
N ARG A 56 27.45 -4.03 -4.21
CA ARG A 56 28.38 -3.05 -4.80
C ARG A 56 29.13 -2.21 -3.76
N ARG A 57 28.47 -1.93 -2.62
CA ARG A 57 29.05 -1.15 -1.52
C ARG A 57 29.81 -2.02 -0.50
N ASN A 58 29.87 -3.34 -0.72
CA ASN A 58 30.40 -4.29 0.26
C ASN A 58 29.81 -4.08 1.68
N ALA A 59 28.50 -3.86 1.72
CA ALA A 59 27.74 -3.54 2.94
C ALA A 59 26.63 -4.59 3.17
N PRO A 60 26.96 -5.76 3.72
CA PRO A 60 25.96 -6.78 4.01
C PRO A 60 24.86 -6.21 4.90
N SER A 61 23.61 -6.43 4.49
CA SER A 61 22.43 -5.81 5.09
C SER A 61 21.26 -6.78 5.18
N ALA A 62 20.36 -6.56 6.14
CA ALA A 62 19.01 -7.07 6.12
C ALA A 62 18.13 -6.05 5.38
N ILE A 63 17.25 -6.54 4.50
CA ILE A 63 16.41 -5.72 3.61
C ILE A 63 14.99 -6.22 3.74
N ALA A 64 14.04 -5.32 3.98
CA ALA A 64 12.62 -5.60 4.06
C ALA A 64 11.85 -4.68 3.14
N VAL A 65 10.86 -5.21 2.42
CA VAL A 65 9.92 -4.45 1.59
C VAL A 65 8.52 -4.70 2.12
N VAL A 66 7.77 -3.63 2.36
CA VAL A 66 6.41 -3.68 2.90
C VAL A 66 5.43 -2.95 2.00
N ASP A 67 4.15 -3.26 2.14
CA ASP A 67 3.04 -2.53 1.53
C ASP A 67 2.74 -1.20 2.26
N PRO A 68 1.75 -0.38 1.82
CA PRO A 68 1.43 0.88 2.48
C PRO A 68 0.89 0.74 3.92
N ALA A 69 0.37 -0.44 4.30
CA ALA A 69 -0.08 -0.72 5.67
C ALA A 69 1.09 -1.12 6.58
N GLY A 70 2.21 -1.53 5.99
CA GLY A 70 3.40 -2.02 6.68
C GLY A 70 3.45 -3.55 6.76
N ASP A 71 2.63 -4.24 5.96
CA ASP A 71 2.66 -5.70 5.87
C ASP A 71 3.84 -6.15 4.99
N LEU A 72 4.55 -7.19 5.44
CA LEU A 72 5.78 -7.65 4.82
C LEU A 72 5.49 -8.37 3.49
N LEU A 73 6.03 -7.85 2.39
CA LEU A 73 5.93 -8.44 1.05
C LEU A 73 7.17 -9.24 0.66
N ALA A 74 8.36 -8.75 1.01
CA ALA A 74 9.62 -9.40 0.71
C ALA A 74 10.67 -9.11 1.77
N PHE A 75 11.54 -10.09 2.04
CA PHE A 75 12.62 -9.97 3.01
C PHE A 75 13.83 -10.76 2.57
N GLN A 76 15.02 -10.20 2.79
CA GLN A 76 16.28 -10.92 2.65
C GLN A 76 17.28 -10.45 3.69
N GLN A 77 17.93 -11.37 4.37
CA GLN A 77 19.09 -11.12 5.18
C GLN A 77 20.34 -11.69 4.47
N MET A 78 21.33 -10.84 4.27
CA MET A 78 22.62 -11.27 3.71
C MET A 78 23.47 -11.93 4.79
N ASP A 79 24.48 -12.67 4.36
CA ASP A 79 25.43 -13.28 5.30
C ASP A 79 26.19 -12.24 6.10
N ARG A 80 26.59 -12.59 7.32
CA ARG A 80 27.38 -11.76 8.24
C ARG A 80 26.68 -10.51 8.78
N VAL A 81 25.36 -10.43 8.62
CA VAL A 81 24.53 -9.37 9.22
C VAL A 81 24.23 -9.70 10.67
N ARG A 82 24.19 -8.68 11.52
CA ARG A 82 23.86 -8.85 12.94
C ARG A 82 22.45 -9.41 13.12
N PRO A 83 22.18 -10.28 14.09
CA PRO A 83 20.85 -10.85 14.31
C PRO A 83 19.73 -9.82 14.41
N ALA A 84 19.95 -8.71 15.13
CA ALA A 84 18.95 -7.65 15.29
C ALA A 84 18.61 -6.90 14.00
N SER A 85 19.43 -7.01 12.93
CA SER A 85 19.21 -6.24 11.70
C SER A 85 17.95 -6.66 10.96
N ALA A 86 17.50 -7.89 11.13
CA ALA A 86 16.24 -8.36 10.52
C ALA A 86 15.04 -7.55 11.02
N ASP A 87 14.87 -7.47 12.32
CA ASP A 87 13.78 -6.72 12.95
C ASP A 87 13.89 -5.23 12.66
N LEU A 88 15.13 -4.69 12.74
CA LEU A 88 15.37 -3.28 12.43
C LEU A 88 14.99 -2.92 10.99
N ALA A 89 15.30 -3.77 10.00
CA ALA A 89 14.95 -3.52 8.62
C ALA A 89 13.42 -3.49 8.43
N ILE A 90 12.71 -4.45 9.04
CA ILE A 90 11.25 -4.53 8.97
C ILE A 90 10.62 -3.29 9.63
N GLU A 91 11.04 -2.90 10.81
CA GLU A 91 10.47 -1.76 11.52
C GLU A 91 10.79 -0.41 10.85
N LYS A 92 11.98 -0.25 10.24
CA LYS A 92 12.30 0.92 9.42
C LYS A 92 11.37 1.00 8.20
N ALA A 93 11.13 -0.13 7.51
CA ALA A 93 10.19 -0.17 6.38
C ALA A 93 8.77 0.20 6.82
N ARG A 94 8.27 -0.40 7.91
CA ARG A 94 6.94 -0.10 8.48
C ARG A 94 6.76 1.37 8.81
N THR A 95 7.75 1.95 9.47
CA THR A 95 7.74 3.37 9.82
C THR A 95 7.68 4.25 8.57
N ALA A 96 8.53 3.97 7.57
CA ALA A 96 8.55 4.73 6.33
C ALA A 96 7.23 4.63 5.54
N ALA A 97 6.60 3.45 5.50
CA ALA A 97 5.31 3.23 4.86
C ALA A 97 4.18 4.01 5.56
N ARG A 98 4.04 3.82 6.88
CA ARG A 98 2.93 4.39 7.67
C ARG A 98 3.00 5.89 7.80
N LEU A 99 4.20 6.45 7.97
CA LEU A 99 4.41 7.90 8.04
C LEU A 99 4.58 8.55 6.66
N GLN A 100 4.72 7.75 5.61
CA GLN A 100 4.94 8.19 4.22
C GLN A 100 6.16 9.12 4.08
N ARG A 101 7.20 8.90 4.92
CA ARG A 101 8.41 9.71 5.02
C ARG A 101 9.64 8.83 5.19
N PRO A 102 10.81 9.26 4.70
CA PRO A 102 12.07 8.62 5.07
C PRO A 102 12.29 8.64 6.57
N THR A 103 12.75 7.52 7.14
CA THR A 103 13.06 7.47 8.57
C THR A 103 14.23 8.39 8.96
N ALA A 104 15.07 8.78 8.00
CA ALA A 104 16.10 9.80 8.20
C ALA A 104 15.52 11.13 8.68
N GLU A 105 14.39 11.58 8.11
CA GLU A 105 13.70 12.81 8.56
C GLU A 105 13.20 12.70 10.01
N ILE A 106 12.77 11.50 10.41
CA ILE A 106 12.30 11.25 11.79
C ILE A 106 13.47 11.33 12.76
N GLU A 107 14.58 10.66 12.43
CA GLU A 107 15.82 10.71 13.22
C GLU A 107 16.32 12.16 13.37
N ASP A 108 16.35 12.91 12.27
CA ASP A 108 16.80 14.30 12.28
C ASP A 108 15.87 15.19 13.11
N ASN A 109 14.55 15.02 13.04
CA ASN A 109 13.60 15.74 13.88
C ASN A 109 13.85 15.49 15.38
N ILE A 110 14.10 14.23 15.77
CA ILE A 110 14.41 13.87 17.16
C ILE A 110 15.70 14.52 17.59
N ASN A 111 16.75 14.45 16.77
CA ASN A 111 18.06 15.03 17.05
C ASN A 111 18.02 16.56 17.16
N HIS A 112 17.05 17.21 16.51
CA HIS A 112 16.78 18.65 16.61
C HIS A 112 15.72 19.00 17.68
N GLY A 113 15.48 18.12 18.63
CA GLY A 113 14.68 18.41 19.83
C GLY A 113 13.19 18.05 19.73
N ARG A 114 12.71 17.50 18.63
CA ARG A 114 11.32 17.01 18.53
C ARG A 114 11.15 15.62 19.16
N THR A 115 11.42 15.53 20.44
CA THR A 115 11.46 14.25 21.20
C THR A 115 10.09 13.57 21.30
N ALA A 116 8.98 14.27 21.03
CA ALA A 116 7.65 13.67 21.03
C ALA A 116 7.52 12.45 20.11
N PHE A 117 8.34 12.31 19.07
CA PHE A 117 8.33 11.12 18.21
C PHE A 117 8.71 9.83 18.95
N VAL A 118 9.43 9.89 20.06
CA VAL A 118 9.80 8.69 20.85
C VAL A 118 8.59 8.03 21.51
N THR A 119 7.45 8.72 21.60
CA THR A 119 6.20 8.19 22.16
C THR A 119 5.27 7.55 21.12
N ALA A 120 5.64 7.58 19.84
CA ALA A 120 4.75 7.22 18.73
C ALA A 120 4.87 5.75 18.28
N ASP A 121 5.57 4.90 19.04
CA ASP A 121 5.81 3.49 18.67
C ASP A 121 6.28 3.32 17.21
N ILE A 122 7.36 4.03 16.86
CA ILE A 122 7.97 4.03 15.54
C ILE A 122 9.48 3.78 15.63
N MET A 123 10.03 3.17 14.57
CA MET A 123 11.47 3.01 14.43
C MET A 123 12.08 4.27 13.80
N ALA A 124 12.67 5.13 14.64
CA ALA A 124 13.24 6.41 14.22
C ALA A 124 14.70 6.32 13.71
N LEU A 125 15.21 5.13 13.42
CA LEU A 125 16.54 4.96 12.85
C LEU A 125 16.49 5.08 11.32
N ARG A 126 17.35 5.91 10.73
CA ARG A 126 17.43 6.07 9.28
C ARG A 126 17.79 4.78 8.55
N GLY A 127 17.38 4.69 7.28
CA GLY A 127 17.50 3.50 6.44
C GLY A 127 16.14 2.92 6.01
N GLY A 128 15.03 3.61 6.32
CA GLY A 128 13.71 3.35 5.77
C GLY A 128 13.33 4.41 4.73
N ALA A 129 12.86 4.00 3.55
CA ALA A 129 12.47 4.89 2.45
C ALA A 129 11.11 4.49 1.86
N PRO A 130 10.16 5.43 1.70
CA PRO A 130 8.89 5.16 1.04
C PRO A 130 9.11 4.96 -0.47
N ILE A 131 8.42 3.97 -1.04
CA ILE A 131 8.38 3.72 -2.47
C ILE A 131 7.22 4.50 -3.05
N ARG A 132 7.49 5.34 -4.07
CA ARG A 132 6.48 6.20 -4.68
C ARG A 132 6.30 5.88 -6.16
N VAL A 133 5.04 5.80 -6.56
CA VAL A 133 4.63 5.71 -7.97
C VAL A 133 3.61 6.81 -8.23
N ASN A 134 3.85 7.66 -9.21
CA ASN A 134 3.00 8.82 -9.52
C ASN A 134 2.71 9.73 -8.32
N GLY A 135 3.69 9.88 -7.40
CA GLY A 135 3.56 10.68 -6.19
C GLY A 135 2.89 9.98 -5.00
N GLU A 136 2.19 8.86 -5.21
CA GLU A 136 1.56 8.07 -4.14
C GLU A 136 2.55 7.08 -3.53
N VAL A 137 2.46 6.89 -2.21
CA VAL A 137 3.24 5.86 -1.51
C VAL A 137 2.55 4.51 -1.70
N VAL A 138 3.22 3.61 -2.42
CA VAL A 138 2.73 2.26 -2.73
C VAL A 138 3.33 1.18 -1.83
N GLY A 139 4.29 1.54 -0.99
CA GLY A 139 5.00 0.67 -0.07
C GLY A 139 6.23 1.37 0.50
N ALA A 140 7.11 0.62 1.14
CA ALA A 140 8.40 1.13 1.60
C ALA A 140 9.45 0.01 1.67
N VAL A 141 10.72 0.42 1.66
CA VAL A 141 11.87 -0.45 1.88
C VAL A 141 12.62 -0.02 3.13
N GLY A 142 13.08 -0.97 3.91
CA GLY A 142 13.92 -0.77 5.08
C GLY A 142 15.21 -1.57 4.97
N VAL A 143 16.31 -0.94 5.33
CA VAL A 143 17.66 -1.51 5.29
C VAL A 143 18.34 -1.36 6.63
N ALA A 144 18.98 -2.42 7.10
CA ALA A 144 19.76 -2.42 8.33
C ALA A 144 21.05 -3.22 8.17
N GLY A 145 22.16 -2.52 8.14
CA GLY A 145 23.50 -3.07 7.94
C GLY A 145 24.54 -2.50 8.90
N LEU A 146 25.65 -2.04 8.36
CA LEU A 146 26.82 -1.62 9.12
C LEU A 146 26.78 -0.14 9.52
N SER A 147 26.29 0.75 8.66
CA SER A 147 26.24 2.18 8.93
C SER A 147 24.91 2.78 8.47
N LYS A 148 24.46 3.76 9.23
CA LYS A 148 23.21 4.47 9.00
C LYS A 148 23.18 5.25 7.66
N GLU A 149 24.34 5.76 7.24
CA GLU A 149 24.50 6.46 5.98
C GLU A 149 24.36 5.51 4.80
N THR A 150 25.05 4.37 4.86
CA THR A 150 25.00 3.32 3.84
C THR A 150 23.61 2.69 3.77
N ASP A 151 22.97 2.43 4.91
CA ASP A 151 21.59 1.92 4.97
C ASP A 151 20.61 2.87 4.25
N THR A 152 20.76 4.18 4.50
CA THR A 152 19.95 5.24 3.88
C THR A 152 20.14 5.28 2.36
N ASP A 153 21.38 5.22 1.91
CA ASP A 153 21.70 5.23 0.48
C ASP A 153 21.13 4.01 -0.25
N ILE A 154 21.26 2.82 0.34
CA ILE A 154 20.72 1.58 -0.22
C ILE A 154 19.20 1.68 -0.30
N ALA A 155 18.55 2.14 0.78
CA ALA A 155 17.10 2.27 0.83
C ALA A 155 16.57 3.28 -0.21
N ASN A 156 17.19 4.44 -0.34
CA ASN A 156 16.80 5.46 -1.32
C ASN A 156 16.99 4.96 -2.77
N THR A 157 18.12 4.32 -3.06
CA THR A 157 18.38 3.74 -4.38
C THR A 157 17.34 2.68 -4.74
N ALA A 158 17.00 1.81 -3.79
CA ALA A 158 16.01 0.76 -4.00
C ALA A 158 14.59 1.31 -4.16
N ALA A 159 14.21 2.32 -3.35
CA ALA A 159 12.91 2.96 -3.46
C ALA A 159 12.69 3.63 -4.82
N ALA A 160 13.76 4.12 -5.46
CA ALA A 160 13.71 4.72 -6.79
C ALA A 160 13.62 3.69 -7.94
N ALA A 161 13.80 2.39 -7.67
CA ALA A 161 13.83 1.36 -8.73
C ALA A 161 12.50 1.20 -9.48
N LEU A 162 11.38 1.64 -8.89
CA LEU A 162 10.05 1.62 -9.52
C LEU A 162 9.58 3.00 -9.99
N SER A 163 10.38 4.05 -9.78
CA SER A 163 10.09 5.33 -10.40
C SER A 163 10.18 5.16 -11.92
N PRO A 164 9.21 5.63 -12.71
CA PRO A 164 9.33 5.59 -14.16
C PRO A 164 10.61 6.33 -14.52
N THR A 165 11.63 5.58 -14.91
CA THR A 165 12.78 6.12 -15.62
C THR A 165 12.18 6.78 -16.84
N GLY A 166 12.33 8.11 -16.99
CA GLY A 166 11.64 8.87 -18.01
C GLY A 166 11.57 8.07 -19.31
N GLU A 167 10.36 7.77 -19.75
CA GLU A 167 10.14 7.30 -21.10
C GLU A 167 10.81 8.32 -22.02
N THR A 168 11.97 7.95 -22.56
CA THR A 168 12.43 8.60 -23.77
C THR A 168 11.33 8.33 -24.80
N HIS A 169 10.47 9.31 -24.98
CA HIS A 169 9.55 9.40 -26.09
C HIS A 169 10.38 9.27 -27.36
N SER A 170 10.61 8.03 -27.82
CA SER A 170 11.15 7.75 -29.13
C SER A 170 10.07 8.21 -30.10
N MET A 171 10.24 9.42 -30.58
CA MET A 171 9.55 9.92 -31.77
C MET A 171 9.80 8.91 -32.90
N ILE A 172 8.80 8.13 -33.22
CA ILE A 172 8.67 7.52 -34.55
C ILE A 172 8.10 8.59 -35.48
N ASP A 173 8.93 9.61 -35.76
CA ASP A 173 8.75 10.46 -36.92
C ASP A 173 9.34 9.74 -38.12
N GLY A 174 8.51 9.49 -39.10
CA GLY A 174 9.00 9.28 -40.46
C GLY A 174 8.59 7.99 -41.16
N VAL A 175 7.32 7.77 -41.38
CA VAL A 175 6.94 7.09 -42.64
C VAL A 175 6.42 8.18 -43.59
N GLY A 176 7.35 8.70 -44.36
CA GLY A 176 7.07 9.51 -45.53
C GLY A 176 6.34 8.67 -46.56
N VAL A 177 5.06 8.97 -46.78
CA VAL A 177 4.35 8.50 -47.99
C VAL A 177 4.81 9.36 -49.13
N GLY A 178 5.75 8.85 -49.93
CA GLY A 178 6.08 9.40 -51.23
C GLY A 178 5.00 9.06 -52.23
N ALA A 179 4.30 10.10 -52.67
CA ALA A 179 3.41 10.05 -53.83
C ALA A 179 4.25 9.92 -55.12
N LYS A 180 3.89 8.96 -55.94
CA LYS A 180 3.85 9.05 -57.41
C LYS A 180 2.78 8.14 -57.96
#